data_1782ff94babe05de1b3d916cd2fc0329
#
_entry.id   1782ff94babe05de1b3d916cd2fc0329
#
_cell.length_a   1.000
_cell.length_b   1.000
_cell.length_c   1.000
_cell.angle_alpha   90.00
_cell.angle_beta   90.00
_cell.angle_gamma   90.00
#
_symmetry.space_group_name_H-M   'P 1'
#
loop_
_entity.id
_entity.type
_entity.pdbx_description
1 polymer ?
#
loop_
_entity_poly.entity_id
_entity_poly.type
_entity_poly.pdbx_seq_one_letter_code
_entity_poly.pdbx_strand_id
1 'polypeptide(L)'
;ATFVMDRGYDDNKMFLKLNELKQDYVIRLTAKRKLFFHGKWVPATQLRNQRKGKIKTPLYYKGKKHEAYLSHVKVQITASKKDIYLVLVYGITEHPMMLATNKEIKSKDDVVNVAKLYFSRWRIEEYFRCKKQMFHFENFRVRRLSAINALNFYITLCMAFIAHISMKSETCALKVSIIQKAAPIKDKVHFCYYRLAKGILGILSYAKEGVRLWFRTKRPVYRQLRLKLII
;
A
#
# COMPACT_ATOMS: atom_id res chain seq x y z
N ALA A 1 -6.84 11.94 7.72
CA ALA A 1 -6.21 10.74 7.09
C ALA A 1 -5.66 9.82 8.16
N THR A 2 -5.47 8.53 7.84
CA THR A 2 -4.80 7.58 8.77
C THR A 2 -3.42 7.25 8.23
N PHE A 3 -2.38 7.55 8.99
CA PHE A 3 -1.00 7.22 8.66
C PHE A 3 -0.66 5.81 9.14
N VAL A 4 -0.17 4.96 8.24
CA VAL A 4 0.23 3.59 8.56
C VAL A 4 1.73 3.46 8.39
N MET A 5 2.43 3.20 9.50
CA MET A 5 3.89 3.28 9.55
C MET A 5 4.51 2.02 10.15
N ASP A 6 5.70 1.70 9.72
CA ASP A 6 6.47 0.60 10.28
C ASP A 6 7.17 0.99 11.61
N ARG A 7 7.92 0.06 12.18
CA ARG A 7 8.62 0.27 13.46
C ARG A 7 9.77 1.28 13.39
N GLY A 8 10.21 1.71 12.21
CA GLY A 8 11.20 2.77 12.06
C GLY A 8 10.65 4.14 12.49
N TYR A 9 9.32 4.28 12.51
CA TYR A 9 8.63 5.49 12.96
C TYR A 9 8.14 5.43 14.41
N ASP A 10 8.56 4.40 15.18
CA ASP A 10 8.27 4.29 16.61
C ASP A 10 9.14 5.25 17.43
N ASP A 11 8.88 6.54 17.28
CA ASP A 11 9.57 7.65 17.95
C ASP A 11 8.56 8.61 18.61
N ASN A 12 8.93 9.14 19.77
CA ASN A 12 8.11 10.09 20.54
C ASN A 12 7.78 11.36 19.73
N LYS A 13 8.75 11.87 18.96
CA LYS A 13 8.54 13.06 18.10
C LYS A 13 7.44 12.81 17.08
N MET A 14 7.40 11.60 16.48
CA MET A 14 6.38 11.21 15.50
C MET A 14 4.99 11.17 16.16
N PHE A 15 4.84 10.51 17.31
CA PHE A 15 3.56 10.47 18.04
C PHE A 15 3.07 11.86 18.41
N LEU A 16 3.97 12.71 18.94
CA LEU A 16 3.63 14.08 19.32
C LEU A 16 3.17 14.88 18.10
N LYS A 17 3.91 14.79 16.97
CA LYS A 17 3.59 15.52 15.75
C LYS A 17 2.26 15.10 15.14
N LEU A 18 1.98 13.80 15.07
CA LEU A 18 0.69 13.31 14.55
C LEU A 18 -0.49 13.71 15.45
N ASN A 19 -0.30 13.71 16.77
CA ASN A 19 -1.31 14.19 17.70
C ASN A 19 -1.56 15.70 17.59
N GLU A 20 -0.50 16.50 17.44
CA GLU A 20 -0.58 17.95 17.20
C GLU A 20 -1.36 18.24 15.92
N LEU A 21 -1.07 17.51 14.84
CA LEU A 21 -1.75 17.63 13.56
C LEU A 21 -3.15 16.99 13.55
N LYS A 22 -3.61 16.44 14.66
CA LYS A 22 -4.90 15.73 14.79
C LYS A 22 -5.10 14.65 13.72
N GLN A 23 -4.02 13.92 13.40
CA GLN A 23 -4.06 12.84 12.42
C GLN A 23 -4.17 11.49 13.11
N ASP A 24 -4.94 10.60 12.50
CA ASP A 24 -4.99 9.19 12.92
C ASP A 24 -3.72 8.46 12.50
N TYR A 25 -3.35 7.45 13.28
CA TYR A 25 -2.21 6.62 12.94
C TYR A 25 -2.37 5.15 13.36
N VAL A 26 -1.62 4.30 12.67
CA VAL A 26 -1.32 2.92 13.08
C VAL A 26 0.19 2.72 12.91
N ILE A 27 0.92 2.64 14.01
CA ILE A 27 2.38 2.52 14.01
C ILE A 27 2.77 1.20 14.68
N ARG A 28 3.64 0.42 14.02
CA ARG A 28 4.21 -0.79 14.62
C ARG A 28 5.27 -0.40 15.64
N LEU A 29 5.12 -0.89 16.88
CA LEU A 29 6.06 -0.62 17.95
C LEU A 29 7.28 -1.54 17.90
N THR A 30 8.39 -1.02 18.40
CA THR A 30 9.62 -1.77 18.66
C THR A 30 9.51 -2.56 19.97
N ALA A 31 10.37 -3.57 20.15
CA ALA A 31 10.43 -4.34 21.40
C ALA A 31 10.90 -3.48 22.60
N LYS A 32 11.60 -2.38 22.34
CA LYS A 32 12.13 -1.48 23.37
C LYS A 32 11.12 -0.44 23.87
N ARG A 33 9.94 -0.32 23.20
CA ARG A 33 8.92 0.68 23.58
C ARG A 33 8.38 0.41 24.97
N LYS A 34 8.35 1.48 25.80
CA LYS A 34 7.63 1.50 27.07
C LYS A 34 6.30 2.21 26.93
N LEU A 35 5.28 1.71 27.60
CA LEU A 35 3.92 2.25 27.63
C LEU A 35 3.52 2.47 29.09
N PHE A 36 2.73 3.49 29.36
CA PHE A 36 2.20 3.73 30.69
C PHE A 36 0.89 2.97 30.84
N PHE A 37 0.85 2.06 31.81
CA PHE A 37 -0.28 1.16 32.05
C PHE A 37 -0.44 0.88 33.54
N HIS A 38 -1.65 1.04 34.07
CA HIS A 38 -1.95 0.88 35.51
C HIS A 38 -0.95 1.60 36.44
N GLY A 39 -0.73 2.89 36.18
CA GLY A 39 0.09 3.73 37.06
C GLY A 39 1.62 3.60 36.89
N LYS A 40 2.11 2.72 36.00
CA LYS A 40 3.55 2.48 35.82
C LYS A 40 3.96 2.35 34.35
N TRP A 41 5.23 2.62 34.07
CA TRP A 41 5.84 2.37 32.77
C TRP A 41 6.24 0.90 32.66
N VAL A 42 5.67 0.21 31.67
CA VAL A 42 5.96 -1.20 31.39
C VAL A 42 6.45 -1.37 29.95
N PRO A 43 7.34 -2.32 29.67
CA PRO A 43 7.69 -2.68 28.29
C PRO A 43 6.46 -3.14 27.51
N ALA A 44 6.31 -2.71 26.26
CA ALA A 44 5.21 -3.16 25.41
C ALA A 44 5.23 -4.69 25.19
N THR A 45 6.41 -5.28 25.21
CA THR A 45 6.60 -6.74 25.15
C THR A 45 6.01 -7.48 26.35
N GLN A 46 6.00 -6.89 27.53
CA GLN A 46 5.36 -7.46 28.71
C GLN A 46 3.85 -7.57 28.50
N LEU A 47 3.21 -6.49 28.03
CA LEU A 47 1.78 -6.50 27.71
C LEU A 47 1.46 -7.51 26.61
N ARG A 48 2.32 -7.62 25.61
CA ARG A 48 2.22 -8.62 24.54
C ARG A 48 2.24 -10.05 25.09
N ASN A 49 3.15 -10.36 25.97
CA ASN A 49 3.35 -11.72 26.48
C ASN A 49 2.28 -12.15 27.51
N GLN A 50 1.72 -11.18 28.24
CA GLN A 50 0.67 -11.41 29.24
C GLN A 50 -0.72 -11.59 28.63
N ARG A 51 -0.90 -11.27 27.34
CA ARG A 51 -2.20 -11.30 26.67
C ARG A 51 -2.27 -12.43 25.65
N LYS A 52 -3.49 -12.88 25.41
CA LYS A 52 -3.82 -13.87 24.36
C LYS A 52 -4.76 -13.22 23.35
N GLY A 53 -4.64 -13.56 22.08
CA GLY A 53 -5.57 -13.13 21.04
C GLY A 53 -6.93 -13.80 21.24
N LYS A 54 -7.98 -12.99 21.42
CA LYS A 54 -9.37 -13.49 21.60
C LYS A 54 -10.23 -13.29 20.36
N ILE A 55 -9.81 -12.42 19.43
CA ILE A 55 -10.54 -12.09 18.19
C ILE A 55 -9.87 -12.82 17.04
N LYS A 56 -10.51 -13.87 16.56
CA LYS A 56 -10.04 -14.65 15.41
C LYS A 56 -10.45 -13.96 14.12
N THR A 57 -9.50 -13.74 13.19
CA THR A 57 -9.78 -13.14 11.89
C THR A 57 -8.75 -13.55 10.84
N PRO A 58 -9.17 -13.74 9.58
CA PRO A 58 -8.23 -13.95 8.49
C PRO A 58 -7.56 -12.62 8.11
N LEU A 59 -6.23 -12.63 8.02
CA LEU A 59 -5.43 -11.49 7.53
C LEU A 59 -4.53 -11.94 6.38
N TYR A 60 -4.33 -11.04 5.42
CA TYR A 60 -3.41 -11.28 4.31
C TYR A 60 -2.06 -10.64 4.61
N TYR A 61 -1.01 -11.45 4.58
CA TYR A 61 0.36 -11.00 4.77
C TYR A 61 1.29 -11.65 3.76
N LYS A 62 2.09 -10.84 3.03
CA LYS A 62 2.99 -11.29 1.96
C LYS A 62 2.31 -12.22 0.93
N GLY A 63 1.09 -11.87 0.52
CA GLY A 63 0.33 -12.62 -0.49
C GLY A 63 -0.34 -13.91 0.02
N LYS A 64 -0.14 -14.28 1.30
CA LYS A 64 -0.75 -15.47 1.90
C LYS A 64 -1.83 -15.09 2.91
N LYS A 65 -2.87 -15.92 2.99
CA LYS A 65 -3.92 -15.81 4.00
C LYS A 65 -3.45 -16.50 5.27
N HIS A 66 -3.46 -15.79 6.38
CA HIS A 66 -3.11 -16.29 7.70
C HIS A 66 -4.33 -16.20 8.62
N GLU A 67 -4.47 -17.14 9.51
CA GLU A 67 -5.40 -17.06 10.61
C GLU A 67 -4.72 -16.30 11.76
N ALA A 68 -5.22 -15.11 12.05
CA ALA A 68 -4.67 -14.23 13.07
C ALA A 68 -5.60 -14.18 14.30
N TYR A 69 -4.99 -13.97 15.45
CA TYR A 69 -5.69 -13.80 16.72
C TYR A 69 -5.33 -12.41 17.27
N LEU A 70 -6.33 -11.59 17.54
CA LEU A 70 -6.12 -10.21 17.95
C LEU A 70 -6.54 -10.00 19.40
N SER A 71 -5.87 -9.08 20.06
CA SER A 71 -6.33 -8.46 21.31
C SER A 71 -5.99 -6.98 21.32
N HIS A 72 -6.60 -6.22 22.22
CA HIS A 72 -6.28 -4.81 22.39
C HIS A 72 -6.24 -4.43 23.87
N VAL A 73 -5.60 -3.31 24.16
CA VAL A 73 -5.57 -2.72 25.50
C VAL A 73 -5.40 -1.21 25.37
N LYS A 74 -6.13 -0.45 26.18
CA LYS A 74 -5.93 1.00 26.30
C LYS A 74 -4.69 1.26 27.15
N VAL A 75 -3.79 2.09 26.66
CA VAL A 75 -2.51 2.45 27.30
C VAL A 75 -2.22 3.91 27.03
N GLN A 76 -1.17 4.45 27.65
CA GLN A 76 -0.71 5.80 27.34
C GLN A 76 0.71 5.76 26.80
N ILE A 77 1.02 6.71 25.93
CA ILE A 77 2.30 6.82 25.25
C ILE A 77 2.89 8.22 25.40
N THR A 78 4.21 8.31 25.33
CA THR A 78 5.01 9.52 25.52
C THR A 78 4.94 10.08 26.95
N ALA A 79 5.81 11.01 27.30
CA ALA A 79 5.80 11.67 28.61
C ALA A 79 4.49 12.42 28.89
N SER A 80 3.78 12.87 27.85
CA SER A 80 2.47 13.50 27.94
C SER A 80 1.33 12.54 28.29
N LYS A 81 1.61 11.25 28.41
CA LYS A 81 0.64 10.19 28.73
C LYS A 81 -0.63 10.27 27.88
N LYS A 82 -0.45 10.46 26.56
CA LYS A 82 -1.59 10.48 25.61
C LYS A 82 -2.21 9.10 25.51
N ASP A 83 -3.52 9.03 25.66
CA ASP A 83 -4.30 7.80 25.52
C ASP A 83 -4.23 7.26 24.08
N ILE A 84 -3.92 5.98 23.98
CA ILE A 84 -3.92 5.21 22.72
C ILE A 84 -4.39 3.78 22.99
N TYR A 85 -4.58 3.04 21.91
CA TYR A 85 -4.79 1.60 21.97
C TYR A 85 -3.57 0.85 21.45
N LEU A 86 -3.15 -0.16 22.18
CA LEU A 86 -2.20 -1.17 21.72
C LEU A 86 -2.98 -2.36 21.19
N VAL A 87 -2.90 -2.60 19.88
CA VAL A 87 -3.46 -3.79 19.22
C VAL A 87 -2.34 -4.81 19.04
N LEU A 88 -2.59 -6.03 19.48
CA LEU A 88 -1.67 -7.15 19.43
C LEU A 88 -2.15 -8.16 18.39
N VAL A 89 -1.24 -8.58 17.50
CA VAL A 89 -1.54 -9.49 16.39
C VAL A 89 -0.69 -10.75 16.53
N TYR A 90 -1.34 -11.89 16.76
CA TYR A 90 -0.73 -13.21 16.92
C TYR A 90 -0.99 -14.09 15.69
N GLY A 91 -0.15 -15.11 15.48
CA GLY A 91 -0.37 -16.14 14.45
C GLY A 91 0.15 -15.78 13.04
N ILE A 92 0.81 -14.64 12.86
CA ILE A 92 1.35 -14.22 11.54
C ILE A 92 2.87 -14.29 11.50
N THR A 93 3.53 -13.88 12.58
CA THR A 93 4.99 -13.87 12.72
C THR A 93 5.36 -14.62 13.98
N GLU A 94 6.62 -15.05 14.08
CA GLU A 94 7.17 -15.72 15.25
C GLU A 94 6.84 -14.97 16.55
N HIS A 95 7.07 -13.67 16.55
CA HIS A 95 6.68 -12.81 17.66
C HIS A 95 5.44 -11.98 17.31
N PRO A 96 4.44 -11.91 18.21
CA PRO A 96 3.25 -11.10 17.96
C PRO A 96 3.59 -9.64 17.65
N MET A 97 2.90 -9.05 16.69
CA MET A 97 3.09 -7.66 16.33
C MET A 97 2.35 -6.75 17.31
N MET A 98 2.96 -5.62 17.63
CA MET A 98 2.44 -4.59 18.52
C MET A 98 2.14 -3.34 17.69
N LEU A 99 0.87 -2.96 17.60
CA LEU A 99 0.41 -1.82 16.80
C LEU A 99 -0.18 -0.76 17.74
N ALA A 100 0.37 0.45 17.71
CA ALA A 100 -0.16 1.59 18.45
C ALA A 100 -1.09 2.39 17.54
N THR A 101 -2.26 2.78 18.05
CA THR A 101 -3.21 3.64 17.33
C THR A 101 -3.92 4.59 18.27
N ASN A 102 -4.16 5.82 17.84
CA ASN A 102 -5.04 6.78 18.51
C ASN A 102 -6.50 6.67 18.07
N LYS A 103 -6.81 5.78 17.10
CA LYS A 103 -8.19 5.51 16.71
C LYS A 103 -8.94 4.86 17.86
N GLU A 104 -10.13 5.37 18.13
CA GLU A 104 -10.97 4.77 19.16
C GLU A 104 -11.39 3.35 18.79
N ILE A 105 -11.36 2.45 19.76
CA ILE A 105 -11.75 1.05 19.62
C ILE A 105 -12.95 0.81 20.54
N LYS A 106 -14.12 0.67 19.94
CA LYS A 106 -15.41 0.40 20.63
C LYS A 106 -15.87 -1.04 20.42
N SER A 107 -15.46 -1.67 19.33
CA SER A 107 -15.92 -2.98 18.90
C SER A 107 -14.75 -3.92 18.51
N LYS A 108 -15.08 -5.22 18.35
CA LYS A 108 -14.14 -6.20 17.77
C LYS A 108 -13.75 -5.83 16.34
N ASP A 109 -14.68 -5.26 15.58
CA ASP A 109 -14.44 -4.86 14.19
C ASP A 109 -13.45 -3.73 14.09
N ASP A 110 -13.42 -2.80 15.03
CA ASP A 110 -12.41 -1.74 15.07
C ASP A 110 -11.00 -2.31 15.24
N VAL A 111 -10.84 -3.32 16.11
CA VAL A 111 -9.55 -4.01 16.28
C VAL A 111 -9.11 -4.68 14.97
N VAL A 112 -10.05 -5.36 14.30
CA VAL A 112 -9.80 -6.02 13.01
C VAL A 112 -9.44 -4.99 11.94
N ASN A 113 -10.12 -3.84 11.91
CA ASN A 113 -9.86 -2.77 10.95
C ASN A 113 -8.47 -2.15 11.16
N VAL A 114 -8.03 -1.92 12.40
CA VAL A 114 -6.67 -1.45 12.70
C VAL A 114 -5.64 -2.44 12.18
N ALA A 115 -5.82 -3.74 12.42
CA ALA A 115 -4.93 -4.76 11.90
C ALA A 115 -4.93 -4.78 10.36
N LYS A 116 -6.10 -4.79 9.70
CA LYS A 116 -6.21 -4.73 8.24
C LYS A 116 -5.53 -3.51 7.64
N LEU A 117 -5.70 -2.33 8.27
CA LEU A 117 -5.02 -1.11 7.85
C LEU A 117 -3.49 -1.28 7.91
N TYR A 118 -2.96 -1.84 9.00
CA TYR A 118 -1.53 -2.08 9.09
C TYR A 118 -1.03 -3.02 8.00
N PHE A 119 -1.71 -4.13 7.76
CA PHE A 119 -1.31 -5.09 6.73
C PHE A 119 -1.47 -4.55 5.30
N SER A 120 -2.34 -3.56 5.09
CA SER A 120 -2.44 -2.85 3.80
C SER A 120 -1.19 -2.01 3.46
N ARG A 121 -0.36 -1.67 4.46
CA ARG A 121 0.91 -0.94 4.28
C ARG A 121 1.82 -1.61 3.24
N TRP A 122 1.78 -2.93 3.16
CA TRP A 122 2.63 -3.66 2.21
C TRP A 122 2.39 -3.27 0.75
N ARG A 123 1.24 -2.69 0.42
CA ARG A 123 0.95 -2.17 -0.93
C ARG A 123 1.92 -1.07 -1.37
N ILE A 124 2.53 -0.33 -0.45
CA ILE A 124 3.54 0.66 -0.78
C ILE A 124 4.82 0.01 -1.34
N GLU A 125 5.16 -1.19 -0.87
CA GLU A 125 6.31 -1.94 -1.38
C GLU A 125 6.06 -2.39 -2.81
N GLU A 126 4.83 -2.83 -3.13
CA GLU A 126 4.43 -3.15 -4.51
C GLU A 126 4.42 -1.90 -5.41
N TYR A 127 4.02 -0.76 -4.88
CA TYR A 127 4.09 0.51 -5.61
C TYR A 127 5.53 0.88 -5.96
N PHE A 128 6.46 0.80 -5.01
CA PHE A 128 7.88 1.06 -5.29
C PHE A 128 8.48 0.02 -6.24
N ARG A 129 8.12 -1.25 -6.07
CA ARG A 129 8.54 -2.31 -6.99
C ARG A 129 8.04 -2.03 -8.42
N CYS A 130 6.80 -1.61 -8.58
CA CYS A 130 6.25 -1.23 -9.87
C CYS A 130 7.03 -0.05 -10.50
N LYS A 131 7.34 1.00 -9.73
CA LYS A 131 8.19 2.10 -10.19
C LYS A 131 9.55 1.62 -10.71
N LYS A 132 10.21 0.75 -9.96
CA LYS A 132 11.53 0.23 -10.31
C LYS A 132 11.49 -0.67 -11.55
N GLN A 133 10.58 -1.62 -11.59
CA GLN A 133 10.55 -2.66 -12.63
C GLN A 133 9.88 -2.20 -13.92
N MET A 134 8.78 -1.44 -13.84
CA MET A 134 8.04 -1.03 -15.03
C MET A 134 8.54 0.29 -15.63
N PHE A 135 8.96 1.21 -14.78
CA PHE A 135 9.40 2.53 -15.23
C PHE A 135 10.93 2.69 -15.16
N HIS A 136 11.65 1.63 -14.76
CA HIS A 136 13.11 1.65 -14.66
C HIS A 136 13.64 2.86 -13.89
N PHE A 137 12.94 3.26 -12.81
CA PHE A 137 13.21 4.49 -12.09
C PHE A 137 14.63 4.58 -11.52
N GLU A 138 15.29 3.44 -11.28
CA GLU A 138 16.69 3.40 -10.81
C GLU A 138 17.71 3.52 -11.96
N ASN A 139 17.29 3.41 -13.22
CA ASN A 139 18.17 3.46 -14.39
C ASN A 139 18.23 4.84 -15.05
N PHE A 140 17.81 5.89 -14.36
CA PHE A 140 17.86 7.24 -14.90
C PHE A 140 19.31 7.74 -15.00
N ARG A 141 19.60 8.52 -16.06
CA ARG A 141 20.94 9.09 -16.30
C ARG A 141 21.04 10.58 -15.92
N VAL A 142 19.99 11.14 -15.35
CA VAL A 142 19.95 12.54 -14.92
C VAL A 142 20.61 12.69 -13.55
N ARG A 143 21.43 13.75 -13.38
CA ARG A 143 22.16 14.01 -12.12
C ARG A 143 21.58 15.15 -11.29
N ARG A 144 20.82 16.07 -11.93
CA ARG A 144 20.22 17.22 -11.21
C ARG A 144 19.03 16.75 -10.38
N LEU A 145 18.99 17.13 -9.11
CA LEU A 145 17.90 16.80 -8.20
C LEU A 145 16.54 17.25 -8.73
N SER A 146 16.46 18.43 -9.35
CA SER A 146 15.23 18.93 -9.97
C SER A 146 14.72 17.99 -11.07
N ALA A 147 15.62 17.48 -11.91
CA ALA A 147 15.27 16.54 -12.98
C ALA A 147 14.82 15.18 -12.40
N ILE A 148 15.47 14.70 -11.34
CA ILE A 148 15.06 13.47 -10.62
C ILE A 148 13.67 13.65 -10.02
N ASN A 149 13.40 14.80 -9.38
CA ASN A 149 12.09 15.11 -8.80
C ASN A 149 10.99 15.20 -9.87
N ALA A 150 11.28 15.85 -11.01
CA ALA A 150 10.36 15.92 -12.14
C ALA A 150 10.05 14.52 -12.70
N LEU A 151 11.06 13.67 -12.87
CA LEU A 151 10.89 12.29 -13.31
C LEU A 151 10.02 11.49 -12.34
N ASN A 152 10.32 11.61 -11.04
CA ASN A 152 9.51 10.95 -10.00
C ASN A 152 8.06 11.44 -9.99
N PHE A 153 7.83 12.73 -10.24
CA PHE A 153 6.49 13.31 -10.36
C PHE A 153 5.72 12.70 -11.54
N TYR A 154 6.32 12.68 -12.74
CA TYR A 154 5.67 12.08 -13.92
C TYR A 154 5.36 10.61 -13.74
N ILE A 155 6.27 9.83 -13.16
CA ILE A 155 6.01 8.41 -12.85
C ILE A 155 4.86 8.29 -11.86
N THR A 156 4.78 9.18 -10.86
CA THR A 156 3.68 9.20 -9.90
C THR A 156 2.34 9.48 -10.57
N LEU A 157 2.30 10.43 -11.52
CA LEU A 157 1.10 10.69 -12.33
C LEU A 157 0.69 9.47 -13.17
N CYS A 158 1.65 8.80 -13.83
CA CYS A 158 1.37 7.56 -14.57
C CYS A 158 0.79 6.48 -13.66
N MET A 159 1.34 6.31 -12.45
CA MET A 159 0.82 5.35 -11.47
C MET A 159 -0.58 5.73 -10.98
N ALA A 160 -0.84 7.02 -10.75
CA ALA A 160 -2.17 7.50 -10.37
C ALA A 160 -3.20 7.26 -11.49
N PHE A 161 -2.82 7.47 -12.74
CA PHE A 161 -3.66 7.16 -13.91
C PHE A 161 -3.98 5.66 -14.00
N ILE A 162 -2.98 4.78 -13.85
CA ILE A 162 -3.17 3.33 -13.83
C ILE A 162 -4.10 2.93 -12.68
N ALA A 163 -3.90 3.52 -11.49
CA ALA A 163 -4.75 3.27 -10.33
C ALA A 163 -6.21 3.70 -10.61
N HIS A 164 -6.41 4.87 -11.21
CA HIS A 164 -7.73 5.38 -11.57
C HIS A 164 -8.46 4.43 -12.52
N ILE A 165 -7.80 3.98 -13.61
CA ILE A 165 -8.38 2.99 -14.54
C ILE A 165 -8.71 1.68 -13.79
N SER A 166 -7.86 1.26 -12.85
CA SER A 166 -8.06 -0.02 -12.16
C SER A 166 -9.23 -0.01 -11.17
N MET A 167 -9.60 1.16 -10.66
CA MET A 167 -10.61 1.30 -9.59
C MET A 167 -12.02 1.55 -10.11
N LYS A 168 -12.18 2.17 -11.28
CA LYS A 168 -13.50 2.47 -11.83
C LYS A 168 -14.18 1.23 -12.39
N SER A 169 -15.42 0.98 -12.01
CA SER A 169 -16.27 -0.08 -12.57
C SER A 169 -16.61 0.16 -14.04
N GLU A 170 -16.84 1.42 -14.42
CA GLU A 170 -17.13 1.85 -15.80
C GLU A 170 -16.00 1.53 -16.78
N THR A 171 -14.76 1.44 -16.30
CA THR A 171 -13.60 1.07 -17.13
C THR A 171 -13.28 -0.42 -17.13
N CYS A 172 -14.17 -1.27 -16.61
CA CYS A 172 -13.89 -2.70 -16.46
C CYS A 172 -13.59 -3.39 -17.80
N ALA A 173 -14.39 -3.14 -18.82
CA ALA A 173 -14.17 -3.68 -20.18
C ALA A 173 -12.85 -3.18 -20.78
N LEU A 174 -12.57 -1.88 -20.67
CA LEU A 174 -11.31 -1.28 -21.11
C LEU A 174 -10.11 -1.89 -20.38
N LYS A 175 -10.22 -2.03 -19.06
CA LYS A 175 -9.19 -2.66 -18.22
C LYS A 175 -8.87 -4.09 -18.67
N VAL A 176 -9.90 -4.91 -18.92
CA VAL A 176 -9.73 -6.29 -19.41
C VAL A 176 -9.05 -6.28 -20.77
N SER A 177 -9.50 -5.45 -21.70
CA SER A 177 -8.91 -5.33 -23.04
C SER A 177 -7.43 -4.91 -23.01
N ILE A 178 -7.06 -3.94 -22.16
CA ILE A 178 -5.67 -3.51 -21.96
C ILE A 178 -4.82 -4.65 -21.38
N ILE A 179 -5.33 -5.36 -20.37
CA ILE A 179 -4.60 -6.47 -19.73
C ILE A 179 -4.38 -7.62 -20.71
N GLN A 180 -5.38 -7.95 -21.53
CA GLN A 180 -5.26 -8.99 -22.57
C GLN A 180 -4.20 -8.65 -23.62
N LYS A 181 -3.99 -7.37 -23.95
CA LYS A 181 -2.92 -6.91 -24.85
C LYS A 181 -1.53 -7.12 -24.26
N ALA A 182 -1.40 -7.12 -22.95
CA ALA A 182 -0.11 -7.32 -22.28
C ALA A 182 0.34 -8.78 -22.24
N ALA A 183 -0.57 -9.70 -21.93
CA ALA A 183 -0.35 -11.15 -21.90
C ALA A 183 -1.68 -11.88 -21.70
N PRO A 184 -1.82 -13.13 -22.18
CA PRO A 184 -2.98 -13.96 -21.90
C PRO A 184 -3.20 -14.10 -20.40
N ILE A 185 -4.46 -14.00 -19.95
CA ILE A 185 -4.83 -14.20 -18.55
C ILE A 185 -5.15 -15.67 -18.36
N LYS A 186 -4.29 -16.39 -17.62
CA LYS A 186 -4.54 -17.79 -17.26
C LYS A 186 -5.27 -17.89 -15.91
N ASP A 187 -4.99 -16.97 -14.97
CA ASP A 187 -5.50 -17.00 -13.60
C ASP A 187 -5.96 -15.62 -13.12
N LYS A 188 -6.65 -15.58 -11.98
CA LYS A 188 -7.08 -14.34 -11.33
C LYS A 188 -5.89 -13.44 -11.00
N VAL A 189 -5.89 -12.24 -11.55
CA VAL A 189 -4.82 -11.24 -11.33
C VAL A 189 -5.09 -10.46 -10.06
N HIS A 190 -4.33 -10.71 -9.00
CA HIS A 190 -4.46 -9.99 -7.73
C HIS A 190 -3.90 -8.56 -7.78
N PHE A 191 -2.83 -8.33 -8.55
CA PHE A 191 -2.20 -7.02 -8.72
C PHE A 191 -2.05 -6.70 -10.21
N CYS A 192 -3.00 -5.93 -10.73
CA CYS A 192 -3.12 -5.71 -12.17
C CYS A 192 -2.25 -4.58 -12.73
N TYR A 193 -1.59 -3.76 -11.89
CA TYR A 193 -0.85 -2.58 -12.33
C TYR A 193 0.25 -2.89 -13.33
N TYR A 194 1.02 -3.95 -13.13
CA TYR A 194 2.07 -4.37 -14.07
C TYR A 194 1.50 -4.69 -15.45
N ARG A 195 0.40 -5.42 -15.50
CA ARG A 195 -0.25 -5.79 -16.77
C ARG A 195 -0.90 -4.59 -17.44
N LEU A 196 -1.55 -3.72 -16.68
CA LEU A 196 -2.10 -2.47 -17.20
C LEU A 196 -1.01 -1.58 -17.78
N ALA A 197 0.08 -1.34 -17.04
CA ALA A 197 1.19 -0.54 -17.51
C ALA A 197 1.80 -1.12 -18.81
N LYS A 198 2.04 -2.42 -18.85
CA LYS A 198 2.59 -3.10 -20.04
C LYS A 198 1.64 -3.04 -21.23
N GLY A 199 0.34 -3.23 -21.01
CA GLY A 199 -0.67 -3.12 -22.06
C GLY A 199 -0.78 -1.70 -22.61
N ILE A 200 -0.78 -0.68 -21.75
CA ILE A 200 -0.78 0.74 -22.14
C ILE A 200 0.49 1.06 -22.96
N LEU A 201 1.68 0.65 -22.48
CA LEU A 201 2.92 0.83 -23.22
C LEU A 201 2.88 0.18 -24.60
N GLY A 202 2.33 -1.03 -24.71
CA GLY A 202 2.14 -1.70 -26.00
C GLY A 202 1.27 -0.88 -26.93
N ILE A 203 0.10 -0.39 -26.48
CA ILE A 203 -0.80 0.44 -27.28
C ILE A 203 -0.10 1.75 -27.72
N LEU A 204 0.58 2.44 -26.80
CA LEU A 204 1.29 3.68 -27.11
C LEU A 204 2.48 3.47 -28.06
N SER A 205 3.15 2.32 -28.01
CA SER A 205 4.21 1.99 -28.95
C SER A 205 3.68 1.87 -30.38
N TYR A 206 2.55 1.21 -30.58
CA TYR A 206 1.89 1.16 -31.91
C TYR A 206 1.45 2.55 -32.38
N ALA A 207 0.87 3.37 -31.50
CA ALA A 207 0.49 4.73 -31.83
C ALA A 207 1.71 5.57 -32.23
N LYS A 208 2.83 5.44 -31.51
CA LYS A 208 4.10 6.13 -31.82
C LYS A 208 4.65 5.75 -33.19
N GLU A 209 4.61 4.47 -33.54
CA GLU A 209 4.99 4.00 -34.88
C GLU A 209 4.07 4.54 -35.96
N GLY A 210 2.75 4.53 -35.74
CA GLY A 210 1.77 5.10 -36.65
C GLY A 210 2.00 6.59 -36.89
N VAL A 211 2.25 7.37 -35.82
CA VAL A 211 2.56 8.80 -35.91
C VAL A 211 3.87 9.03 -36.66
N ARG A 212 4.94 8.28 -36.35
CA ARG A 212 6.22 8.38 -37.08
C ARG A 212 6.05 8.06 -38.56
N LEU A 213 5.31 7.02 -38.89
CA LEU A 213 5.04 6.62 -40.30
C LEU A 213 4.24 7.69 -41.00
N TRP A 214 3.22 8.28 -40.34
CA TRP A 214 2.45 9.40 -40.90
C TRP A 214 3.34 10.61 -41.19
N PHE A 215 4.20 11.04 -40.28
CA PHE A 215 5.15 12.13 -40.53
C PHE A 215 6.10 11.84 -41.70
N ARG A 216 6.46 10.57 -41.87
CA ARG A 216 7.39 10.13 -42.93
C ARG A 216 6.74 10.04 -44.29
N THR A 217 5.50 9.55 -44.34
CA THR A 217 4.79 9.26 -45.60
C THR A 217 3.72 10.30 -45.96
N LYS A 218 3.31 11.12 -44.98
CA LYS A 218 2.16 12.05 -45.09
C LYS A 218 0.87 11.37 -45.60
N ARG A 219 0.81 10.05 -45.51
CA ARG A 219 -0.36 9.26 -45.89
C ARG A 219 -1.05 8.74 -44.64
N PRO A 220 -2.38 8.81 -44.53
CA PRO A 220 -3.07 8.23 -43.40
C PRO A 220 -2.84 6.72 -43.40
N VAL A 221 -2.26 6.18 -42.34
CA VAL A 221 -2.04 4.76 -42.16
C VAL A 221 -3.33 4.17 -41.59
N TYR A 222 -4.24 3.74 -42.48
CA TYR A 222 -5.41 2.96 -42.07
C TYR A 222 -5.00 1.52 -41.78
N ARG A 223 -4.33 1.26 -40.67
CA ARG A 223 -4.32 -0.06 -40.07
C ARG A 223 -5.59 -0.17 -39.23
N GLN A 224 -6.61 -0.80 -39.78
CA GLN A 224 -7.81 -1.18 -39.06
C GLN A 224 -7.40 -2.08 -37.89
N LEU A 225 -7.30 -1.51 -36.69
CA LEU A 225 -7.27 -2.28 -35.45
C LEU A 225 -8.65 -2.92 -35.31
N ARG A 226 -8.81 -4.14 -35.82
CA ARG A 226 -9.99 -4.96 -35.51
C ARG A 226 -9.92 -5.30 -34.04
N LEU A 227 -10.51 -4.44 -33.19
CA LEU A 227 -10.92 -4.81 -31.86
C LEU A 227 -12.05 -5.84 -32.03
N LYS A 228 -11.72 -7.12 -31.94
CA LYS A 228 -12.74 -8.15 -31.69
C LYS A 228 -13.22 -7.89 -30.26
N LEU A 229 -14.29 -7.13 -30.15
CA LEU A 229 -15.13 -7.11 -28.97
C LEU A 229 -15.79 -8.49 -28.92
N ILE A 230 -15.31 -9.39 -28.11
CA ILE A 230 -16.04 -10.58 -27.69
C ILE A 230 -16.99 -10.06 -26.63
N ILE A 231 -18.27 -9.95 -26.99
CA ILE A 231 -19.41 -9.72 -26.11
C ILE A 231 -19.63 -10.97 -25.28
#